data_a90ce3cc51f6c92ec7c5e0321c9ffe6a
#
_entry.id   a90ce3cc51f6c92ec7c5e0321c9ffe6a
#
_cell.length_a   1.000
_cell.length_b   1.000
_cell.length_c   1.000
_cell.angle_alpha   90.00
_cell.angle_beta   90.00
_cell.angle_gamma   90.00
#
_symmetry.space_group_name_H-M   'P 1'
#
loop_
_entity.id
_entity.type
_entity.pdbx_description
1 polymer ?
#
loop_
_entity_poly.entity_id
_entity_poly.type
_entity_poly.pdbx_seq_one_letter_code
_entity_poly.pdbx_strand_id
1 'polypeptide(L)'
;MVRHMGFDTEPTGYEKTILSDLQGAWQCLRREIAENPGFDGWERALLHTDEAMSWESVRNLRQMQRTLLLVRNILQRADVPQGVAECLEEVSALMDETLAALASGEID
;
A
#
# COMPACT_ATOMS: atom_id res chain seq x y z
N MET A 1 10.05 -3.83 33.11
CA MET A 1 9.93 -3.76 32.47
C MET A 1 10.07 -3.80 31.83
N VAL A 2 9.93 -3.69 31.90
CA VAL A 2 9.88 -3.63 31.15
C VAL A 2 10.01 -3.53 30.49
N ARG A 3 9.86 -3.47 30.36
CA ARG A 3 9.92 -3.50 29.45
C ARG A 3 10.78 -3.19 28.96
N HIS A 4 11.28 -3.30 28.96
CA HIS A 4 11.95 -3.14 28.30
C HIS A 4 12.42 -3.24 27.69
N MET A 5 12.67 -3.55 27.59
CA MET A 5 13.07 -3.69 26.96
C MET A 5 13.34 -3.86 25.76
N GLY A 6 13.43 -4.66 25.35
CA GLY A 6 13.30 -4.98 23.94
C GLY A 6 12.71 -3.91 23.08
N PHE A 7 12.71 -2.80 23.49
CA PHE A 7 12.17 -1.63 22.82
C PHE A 7 12.96 -1.26 21.59
N ASP A 8 14.22 -1.61 21.54
CA ASP A 8 15.11 -1.25 20.44
C ASP A 8 14.70 -1.94 19.14
N THR A 9 13.97 -3.04 19.22
CA THR A 9 13.55 -3.78 18.04
C THR A 9 12.15 -3.40 17.57
N GLU A 10 11.45 -2.57 18.30
CA GLU A 10 10.11 -2.17 17.93
C GLU A 10 10.12 -0.91 17.07
N PRO A 11 9.21 -0.81 16.08
CA PRO A 11 9.08 0.40 15.30
C PRO A 11 8.68 1.58 16.18
N THR A 12 9.07 2.77 15.78
CA THR A 12 8.62 3.98 16.45
C THR A 12 7.09 4.11 16.28
N GLY A 13 6.45 4.93 17.09
CA GLY A 13 5.02 5.18 16.95
C GLY A 13 4.66 5.68 15.55
N TYR A 14 5.49 6.57 14.97
CA TYR A 14 5.27 7.09 13.64
C TYR A 14 5.38 5.97 12.59
N GLU A 15 6.44 5.18 12.63
CA GLU A 15 6.64 4.09 11.68
C GLU A 15 5.49 3.09 11.74
N LYS A 16 5.06 2.72 12.94
CA LYS A 16 3.97 1.79 13.13
C LYS A 16 2.66 2.33 12.55
N THR A 17 2.40 3.62 12.74
CA THR A 17 1.18 4.26 12.25
C THR A 17 1.16 4.35 10.73
N ILE A 18 2.26 4.82 10.13
CA ILE A 18 2.31 5.02 8.68
C ILE A 18 2.21 3.69 7.94
N LEU A 19 2.88 2.65 8.44
CA LEU A 19 2.81 1.33 7.80
C LEU A 19 1.45 0.69 7.99
N SER A 20 0.81 0.90 9.13
CA SER A 20 -0.53 0.40 9.39
C SER A 20 -1.55 1.10 8.47
N ASP A 21 -1.42 2.41 8.30
CA ASP A 21 -2.29 3.18 7.40
C ASP A 21 -2.12 2.72 5.96
N LEU A 22 -0.87 2.50 5.54
CA LEU A 22 -0.58 2.02 4.20
C LEU A 22 -1.18 0.64 3.97
N GLN A 23 -1.04 -0.26 4.93
CA GLN A 23 -1.64 -1.59 4.84
C GLN A 23 -3.16 -1.50 4.73
N GLY A 24 -3.79 -0.65 5.54
CA GLY A 24 -5.24 -0.46 5.50
C GLY A 24 -5.71 0.09 4.16
N ALA A 25 -4.94 1.00 3.57
CA ALA A 25 -5.27 1.56 2.26
C ALA A 25 -5.18 0.50 1.17
N TRP A 26 -4.16 -0.35 1.20
CA TRP A 26 -4.06 -1.46 0.25
C TRP A 26 -5.22 -2.44 0.40
N GLN A 27 -5.62 -2.74 1.63
CA GLN A 27 -6.76 -3.62 1.89
C GLN A 27 -8.05 -3.02 1.34
N CYS A 28 -8.22 -1.71 1.49
CA CYS A 28 -9.37 -0.99 0.95
C CYS A 28 -9.39 -1.10 -0.58
N LEU A 29 -8.26 -0.85 -1.22
CA LEU A 29 -8.16 -0.93 -2.68
C LEU A 29 -8.47 -2.33 -3.17
N ARG A 30 -7.89 -3.34 -2.51
CA ARG A 30 -8.14 -4.73 -2.89
C ARG A 30 -9.62 -5.08 -2.80
N ARG A 31 -10.26 -4.67 -1.71
CA ARG A 31 -11.69 -4.96 -1.51
C ARG A 31 -12.52 -4.30 -2.59
N GLU A 32 -12.25 -3.02 -2.89
CA GLU A 32 -13.01 -2.31 -3.91
C GLU A 32 -12.83 -2.93 -5.29
N ILE A 33 -11.62 -3.35 -5.63
CA ILE A 33 -11.37 -4.03 -6.90
C ILE A 33 -12.12 -5.36 -6.93
N ALA A 34 -12.01 -6.15 -5.87
CA ALA A 34 -12.63 -7.48 -5.82
C ALA A 34 -14.15 -7.40 -5.91
N GLU A 35 -14.75 -6.36 -5.36
CA GLU A 35 -16.21 -6.20 -5.33
C GLU A 35 -16.77 -5.56 -6.61
N ASN A 36 -15.93 -5.11 -7.50
CA ASN A 36 -16.35 -4.43 -8.73
C ASN A 36 -15.72 -5.07 -9.97
N PRO A 37 -15.98 -6.36 -10.21
CA PRO A 37 -15.40 -7.03 -11.38
C PRO A 37 -15.98 -6.49 -12.67
N GLY A 38 -15.25 -6.66 -13.76
CA GLY A 38 -15.75 -6.37 -15.08
C GLY A 38 -15.18 -5.17 -15.79
N PHE A 39 -14.40 -4.31 -15.08
CA PHE A 39 -13.71 -3.25 -15.81
C PHE A 39 -12.46 -3.82 -16.50
N ASP A 40 -12.00 -3.13 -17.52
CA ASP A 40 -10.86 -3.60 -18.30
C ASP A 40 -9.61 -3.72 -17.42
N GLY A 41 -9.00 -4.89 -17.44
CA GLY A 41 -7.81 -5.17 -16.64
C GLY A 41 -8.08 -5.55 -15.19
N TRP A 42 -9.33 -5.80 -14.83
CA TRP A 42 -9.73 -6.12 -13.46
C TRP A 42 -8.90 -7.25 -12.84
N GLU A 43 -8.73 -8.33 -13.57
CA GLU A 43 -7.98 -9.50 -13.04
C GLU A 43 -6.52 -9.16 -12.79
N ARG A 44 -5.91 -8.41 -13.70
CA ARG A 44 -4.52 -8.00 -13.52
C ARG A 44 -4.36 -7.00 -12.39
N ALA A 45 -5.33 -6.09 -12.25
CA ALA A 45 -5.31 -5.13 -11.15
C ALA A 45 -5.39 -5.86 -9.81
N LEU A 46 -6.26 -6.85 -9.70
CA LEU A 46 -6.39 -7.63 -8.48
C LEU A 46 -5.11 -8.41 -8.17
N LEU A 47 -4.53 -9.05 -9.19
CA LEU A 47 -3.30 -9.81 -9.03
C LEU A 47 -2.15 -8.94 -8.54
N HIS A 48 -1.96 -7.77 -9.17
CA HIS A 48 -0.87 -6.88 -8.78
C HIS A 48 -1.13 -6.22 -7.42
N THR A 49 -2.39 -6.02 -7.05
CA THR A 49 -2.70 -5.52 -5.71
C THR A 49 -2.31 -6.54 -4.64
N ASP A 50 -2.63 -7.81 -4.88
CA ASP A 50 -2.19 -8.90 -3.98
C ASP A 50 -0.68 -8.99 -3.91
N GLU A 51 -0.02 -8.83 -5.06
CA GLU A 51 1.44 -8.83 -5.13
C GLU A 51 2.03 -7.68 -4.31
N ALA A 52 1.46 -6.48 -4.45
CA ALA A 52 1.93 -5.33 -3.69
C ALA A 52 1.81 -5.58 -2.18
N MET A 53 0.71 -6.15 -1.76
CA MET A 53 0.50 -6.43 -0.34
C MET A 53 1.50 -7.47 0.18
N SER A 54 1.95 -8.39 -0.66
CA SER A 54 2.94 -9.38 -0.26
C SER A 54 4.31 -8.76 0.01
N TRP A 55 4.64 -7.63 -0.65
CA TRP A 55 5.92 -6.97 -0.41
C TRP A 55 5.99 -6.32 0.97
N GLU A 56 4.85 -6.02 1.56
CA GLU A 56 4.80 -5.43 2.89
C GLU A 56 5.34 -6.39 3.95
N SER A 57 5.08 -7.68 3.81
CA SER A 57 5.53 -8.67 4.79
C SER A 57 7.05 -8.80 4.84
N VAL A 58 7.74 -8.45 3.77
CA VAL A 58 9.21 -8.48 3.70
C VAL A 58 9.80 -7.06 3.69
N ARG A 59 8.98 -6.05 3.96
CA ARG A 59 9.41 -4.66 4.05
C ARG A 59 10.09 -4.15 2.79
N ASN A 60 9.69 -4.62 1.63
CA ASN A 60 10.26 -4.17 0.37
C ASN A 60 9.42 -3.06 -0.23
N LEU A 61 9.56 -1.87 0.32
CA LEU A 61 8.74 -0.71 -0.07
C LEU A 61 8.99 -0.27 -1.51
N ARG A 62 10.21 -0.44 -2.01
CA ARG A 62 10.53 -0.05 -3.38
C ARG A 62 9.83 -0.96 -4.40
N GLN A 63 9.77 -2.26 -4.13
CA GLN A 63 9.02 -3.18 -4.98
C GLN A 63 7.52 -2.94 -4.87
N MET A 64 7.06 -2.60 -3.67
CA MET A 64 5.66 -2.22 -3.49
C MET A 64 5.32 -1.00 -4.36
N GLN A 65 6.20 0.00 -4.41
CA GLN A 65 6.00 1.18 -5.24
C GLN A 65 5.93 0.81 -6.73
N ARG A 66 6.84 -0.06 -7.19
CA ARG A 66 6.82 -0.50 -8.58
C ARG A 66 5.52 -1.20 -8.92
N THR A 67 5.05 -2.03 -8.01
CA THR A 67 3.80 -2.74 -8.21
C THR A 67 2.62 -1.76 -8.20
N LEU A 68 2.67 -0.74 -7.36
CA LEU A 68 1.65 0.31 -7.36
C LEU A 68 1.57 1.00 -8.72
N LEU A 69 2.70 1.27 -9.35
CA LEU A 69 2.70 1.90 -10.67
C LEU A 69 2.00 1.03 -11.71
N LEU A 70 2.16 -0.30 -11.62
CA LEU A 70 1.44 -1.22 -12.51
C LEU A 70 -0.07 -1.14 -12.27
N VAL A 71 -0.48 -1.16 -11.00
CA VAL A 71 -1.89 -1.05 -10.64
C VAL A 71 -2.48 0.27 -11.14
N ARG A 72 -1.77 1.37 -10.90
CA ARG A 72 -2.22 2.70 -11.36
C ARG A 72 -2.40 2.75 -12.86
N ASN A 73 -1.44 2.19 -13.61
CA ASN A 73 -1.54 2.17 -15.07
C ASN A 73 -2.81 1.46 -15.52
N ILE A 74 -3.13 0.32 -14.91
CA ILE A 74 -4.32 -0.43 -15.26
C ILE A 74 -5.57 0.37 -14.92
N LEU A 75 -5.64 0.89 -13.70
CA LEU A 75 -6.85 1.57 -13.22
C LEU A 75 -7.10 2.89 -13.90
N GLN A 76 -6.04 3.62 -14.29
CA GLN A 76 -6.19 4.90 -14.97
C GLN A 76 -6.64 4.76 -16.42
N ARG A 77 -6.42 3.60 -17.02
CA ARG A 77 -6.85 3.33 -18.39
C ARG A 77 -8.25 2.74 -18.46
N ALA A 78 -8.80 2.32 -17.34
CA ALA A 78 -10.11 1.70 -17.26
C ALA A 78 -11.13 2.69 -16.71
N ASP A 79 -12.39 2.45 -17.01
CA ASP A 79 -13.49 3.19 -16.42
C ASP A 79 -13.85 2.48 -15.11
N VAL A 80 -13.19 2.89 -14.02
CA VAL A 80 -13.35 2.21 -12.75
C VAL A 80 -14.36 2.93 -11.86
N PRO A 81 -15.02 2.20 -10.94
CA PRO A 81 -15.91 2.83 -9.97
C PRO A 81 -15.17 3.83 -9.09
N GLN A 82 -15.91 4.83 -8.61
CA GLN A 82 -15.35 5.90 -7.80
C GLN A 82 -14.63 5.38 -6.55
N GLY A 83 -15.17 4.35 -5.90
CA GLY A 83 -14.54 3.76 -4.72
C GLY A 83 -13.16 3.20 -5.00
N VAL A 84 -12.96 2.60 -6.19
CA VAL A 84 -11.64 2.12 -6.61
C VAL A 84 -10.69 3.29 -6.79
N ALA A 85 -11.14 4.34 -7.47
CA ALA A 85 -10.31 5.53 -7.71
C ALA A 85 -9.91 6.21 -6.40
N GLU A 86 -10.84 6.31 -5.45
CA GLU A 86 -10.56 6.93 -4.17
C GLU A 86 -9.55 6.14 -3.36
N CYS A 87 -9.69 4.82 -3.32
CA CYS A 87 -8.72 3.96 -2.62
C CYS A 87 -7.35 4.03 -3.28
N LEU A 88 -7.30 4.13 -4.60
CA LEU A 88 -6.04 4.27 -5.32
C LEU A 88 -5.33 5.57 -4.94
N GLU A 89 -6.07 6.67 -4.84
CA GLU A 89 -5.49 7.94 -4.43
C GLU A 89 -4.93 7.86 -3.01
N GLU A 90 -5.65 7.19 -2.11
CA GLU A 90 -5.20 7.05 -0.74
C GLU A 90 -3.91 6.22 -0.65
N VAL A 91 -3.87 5.09 -1.36
CA VAL A 91 -2.66 4.26 -1.40
C VAL A 91 -1.50 5.07 -1.96
N SER A 92 -1.73 5.83 -3.03
CA SER A 92 -0.67 6.61 -3.66
C SER A 92 -0.11 7.67 -2.71
N ALA A 93 -0.99 8.39 -2.00
CA ALA A 93 -0.57 9.42 -1.05
C ALA A 93 0.22 8.82 0.11
N LEU A 94 -0.25 7.70 0.67
CA LEU A 94 0.42 7.04 1.78
C LEU A 94 1.74 6.42 1.34
N MET A 95 1.82 5.92 0.11
CA MET A 95 3.07 5.39 -0.43
C MET A 95 4.11 6.50 -0.56
N ASP A 96 3.70 7.67 -1.08
CA ASP A 96 4.60 8.81 -1.20
C ASP A 96 5.10 9.26 0.17
N GLU A 97 4.22 9.31 1.16
CA GLU A 97 4.59 9.69 2.52
C GLU A 97 5.56 8.67 3.13
N THR A 98 5.28 7.38 2.92
CA THR A 98 6.13 6.30 3.45
C THR A 98 7.53 6.35 2.84
N LEU A 99 7.61 6.57 1.52
CA LEU A 99 8.91 6.64 0.85
C LEU A 99 9.69 7.89 1.26
N ALA A 100 8.99 9.00 1.50
CA ALA A 100 9.64 10.20 1.99
C ALA A 100 10.21 9.96 3.40
N ALA A 101 9.47 9.26 4.25
CA ALA A 101 9.94 8.93 5.59
C ALA A 101 11.14 7.99 5.54
N LEU A 102 11.13 7.03 4.61
CA LEU A 102 12.26 6.12 4.42
C LEU A 102 13.51 6.90 3.97
N ALA A 103 13.34 7.82 3.02
CA ALA A 103 14.45 8.61 2.49
C ALA A 103 15.04 9.55 3.54
N SER A 104 14.21 10.06 4.44
CA SER A 104 14.67 10.99 5.50
C SER A 104 15.22 10.26 6.74
N GLY A 105 15.09 8.93 6.77
CA GLY A 105 15.56 8.14 7.91
C GLY A 105 14.58 8.07 9.07
N GLU A 106 13.36 8.57 8.89
CA GLU A 106 12.33 8.50 9.92
C GLU A 106 11.83 7.06 10.13
N ILE A 107 11.95 6.23 9.10
CA ILE A 107 11.67 4.80 9.18
C ILE A 107 12.79 4.04 8.49
N ASP A 108 12.86 2.73 8.78
CA ASP A 108 13.87 1.84 8.18
C ASP A 108 13.30 1.06 7.01
#